data_ae8b6dd3a86845cb6cb25455c4aa0079
#
_entry.id   ae8b6dd3a86845cb6cb25455c4aa0079
#
_cell.length_a   1.000
_cell.length_b   1.000
_cell.length_c   1.000
_cell.angle_alpha   90.00
_cell.angle_beta   90.00
_cell.angle_gamma   90.00
#
_symmetry.space_group_name_H-M   'P 1'
#
loop_
_entity.id
_entity.type
_entity.pdbx_description
1 polymer ?
#
loop_
_entity_poly.entity_id
_entity_poly.type
_entity_poly.pdbx_seq_one_letter_code
_entity_poly.pdbx_strand_id
1 'polypeptide(L)'
;MKRSIAVLILALALVLTACGGQKAANAQAEAEDITLCPTYDNGKGGYFSITLPAAWGDHYVTECGANDGGYYVGFYEKVDHDNGLGGFLFMLEVFPTDYDYTELPEYQAICGLTVDGANYNLIAELPTDVQFANENADLYRSMSGDFSTILKSLTFSKGVTRTDVTAPVPQPETDT
;
A
#
# COMPACT_ATOMS: atom_id res chain seq x y z
N MET A 1 -23.81 40.07 -63.17
CA MET A 1 -23.48 41.45 -62.70
C MET A 1 -23.08 41.33 -61.22
N LYS A 2 -21.92 41.98 -60.89
CA LYS A 2 -21.39 42.29 -59.53
C LYS A 2 -20.95 41.06 -58.68
N ARG A 3 -19.69 40.66 -58.58
CA ARG A 3 -18.47 41.25 -57.95
C ARG A 3 -18.68 41.47 -56.43
N SER A 4 -17.95 40.65 -55.66
CA SER A 4 -17.34 41.07 -54.37
C SER A 4 -16.40 39.99 -53.94
N ILE A 5 -15.18 40.10 -54.15
CA ILE A 5 -14.06 40.53 -53.32
C ILE A 5 -13.90 39.66 -52.07
N ALA A 6 -12.98 38.71 -52.19
CA ALA A 6 -12.37 37.97 -51.09
C ALA A 6 -11.37 38.91 -50.36
N VAL A 7 -11.60 39.10 -49.06
CA VAL A 7 -10.61 39.74 -48.20
C VAL A 7 -9.77 38.62 -47.54
N LEU A 8 -8.57 38.46 -48.02
CA LEU A 8 -7.55 37.60 -47.45
C LEU A 8 -6.94 38.34 -46.26
N ILE A 9 -7.30 37.97 -45.05
CA ILE A 9 -6.62 38.46 -43.84
C ILE A 9 -5.50 37.50 -43.53
N LEU A 10 -4.29 37.91 -43.91
CA LEU A 10 -3.02 37.24 -43.55
C LEU A 10 -2.71 37.63 -42.11
N ALA A 11 -3.08 36.78 -41.16
CA ALA A 11 -2.64 36.91 -39.76
C ALA A 11 -1.20 36.40 -39.62
N LEU A 12 -0.26 37.35 -39.59
CA LEU A 12 1.15 37.12 -39.30
C LEU A 12 1.27 36.75 -37.81
N ALA A 13 1.32 35.46 -37.50
CA ALA A 13 1.63 34.99 -36.16
C ALA A 13 3.13 35.27 -35.87
N LEU A 14 3.37 36.26 -35.06
CA LEU A 14 4.68 36.51 -34.44
C LEU A 14 5.00 35.33 -33.51
N VAL A 15 5.92 34.49 -33.92
CA VAL A 15 6.55 33.50 -33.05
C VAL A 15 7.51 34.26 -32.13
N LEU A 16 7.02 34.61 -30.95
CA LEU A 16 7.88 35.02 -29.85
C LEU A 16 8.52 33.74 -29.27
N THR A 17 9.73 33.45 -29.71
CA THR A 17 10.65 32.55 -29.04
C THR A 17 11.03 33.16 -27.68
N ALA A 18 10.19 32.97 -26.69
CA ALA A 18 10.59 33.18 -25.31
C ALA A 18 11.44 31.97 -24.90
N CYS A 19 12.77 32.16 -24.85
CA CYS A 19 13.67 31.37 -24.04
C CYS A 19 13.27 31.57 -22.56
N GLY A 20 12.21 30.91 -22.12
CA GLY A 20 11.85 30.79 -20.75
C GLY A 20 12.15 29.35 -20.32
N GLY A 21 13.08 29.21 -19.35
CA GLY A 21 13.46 27.91 -18.80
C GLY A 21 12.24 27.06 -18.54
N GLN A 22 12.21 25.88 -19.13
CA GLN A 22 11.31 24.81 -18.72
C GLN A 22 11.64 24.51 -17.25
N LYS A 23 10.91 25.12 -16.33
CA LYS A 23 10.64 24.49 -15.06
C LYS A 23 10.01 23.17 -15.44
N ALA A 24 10.78 22.09 -15.32
CA ALA A 24 10.23 20.77 -15.22
C ALA A 24 9.16 20.88 -14.11
N ALA A 25 7.90 20.90 -14.49
CA ALA A 25 6.83 20.60 -13.58
C ALA A 25 7.13 19.15 -13.16
N ASN A 26 7.75 18.98 -12.00
CA ASN A 26 7.61 17.76 -11.25
C ASN A 26 6.10 17.63 -11.03
N ALA A 27 5.44 16.93 -11.93
CA ALA A 27 4.18 16.29 -11.63
C ALA A 27 4.55 15.29 -10.54
N GLN A 28 4.43 15.74 -9.31
CA GLN A 28 4.50 14.89 -8.15
C GLN A 28 3.26 14.03 -8.31
N ALA A 29 3.46 12.79 -8.76
CA ALA A 29 2.37 11.84 -8.84
C ALA A 29 1.72 11.81 -7.45
N GLU A 30 0.41 11.89 -7.40
CA GLU A 30 -0.32 11.85 -6.13
C GLU A 30 -0.20 10.44 -5.54
N ALA A 31 -0.04 10.34 -4.23
CA ALA A 31 -0.04 9.06 -3.55
C ALA A 31 -1.43 8.40 -3.67
N GLU A 32 -1.46 7.08 -3.80
CA GLU A 32 -2.71 6.33 -3.87
C GLU A 32 -3.18 5.93 -2.47
N ASP A 33 -4.44 6.23 -2.15
CA ASP A 33 -5.10 5.69 -0.97
C ASP A 33 -5.59 4.28 -1.26
N ILE A 34 -5.09 3.30 -0.53
CA ILE A 34 -5.53 1.91 -0.65
C ILE A 34 -6.45 1.56 0.51
N THR A 35 -7.71 1.27 0.20
CA THR A 35 -8.61 0.60 1.14
C THR A 35 -8.34 -0.88 1.09
N LEU A 36 -7.81 -1.41 2.17
CA LEU A 36 -7.34 -2.78 2.25
C LEU A 36 -8.50 -3.75 2.35
N CYS A 37 -8.49 -4.78 1.52
CA CYS A 37 -9.43 -5.88 1.47
C CYS A 37 -10.89 -5.45 1.64
N PRO A 38 -11.57 -5.07 0.56
CA PRO A 38 -12.92 -4.51 0.61
C PRO A 38 -13.97 -5.50 1.13
N THR A 39 -13.68 -6.78 1.16
CA THR A 39 -14.60 -7.82 1.63
C THR A 39 -13.87 -8.79 2.55
N TYR A 40 -13.86 -8.47 3.80
CA TYR A 40 -13.62 -9.46 4.82
C TYR A 40 -14.97 -10.00 5.29
N ASP A 41 -15.00 -11.31 5.57
CA ASP A 41 -16.10 -12.12 6.08
C ASP A 41 -17.42 -11.34 6.40
N ASN A 42 -18.51 -11.58 5.72
CA ASN A 42 -19.82 -10.92 5.80
C ASN A 42 -20.02 -9.64 4.95
N GLY A 43 -19.17 -9.33 3.97
CA GLY A 43 -19.34 -8.14 3.12
C GLY A 43 -19.05 -6.81 3.83
N LYS A 44 -18.37 -6.83 4.96
CA LYS A 44 -17.85 -5.62 5.63
C LYS A 44 -16.54 -5.22 4.96
N GLY A 45 -16.39 -3.92 4.68
CA GLY A 45 -15.16 -3.35 4.11
C GLY A 45 -13.98 -3.46 5.06
N GLY A 46 -12.78 -3.19 4.54
CA GLY A 46 -11.55 -3.21 5.32
C GLY A 46 -11.58 -2.30 6.55
N TYR A 47 -10.80 -2.62 7.55
CA TYR A 47 -10.80 -1.91 8.83
C TYR A 47 -9.91 -0.67 8.83
N PHE A 48 -9.00 -0.57 7.89
CA PHE A 48 -8.05 0.53 7.80
C PHE A 48 -7.66 0.82 6.35
N SER A 49 -7.03 1.97 6.14
CA SER A 49 -6.43 2.36 4.87
C SER A 49 -5.00 2.83 5.11
N ILE A 50 -4.16 2.65 4.13
CA ILE A 50 -2.81 3.22 4.04
C ILE A 50 -2.65 3.97 2.73
N THR A 51 -1.67 4.85 2.68
CA THR A 51 -1.28 5.57 1.46
C THR A 51 0.04 5.03 0.98
N LEU A 52 0.08 4.51 -0.24
CA LEU A 52 1.31 4.08 -0.90
C LEU A 52 1.98 5.27 -1.59
N PRO A 53 3.33 5.34 -1.59
CA PRO A 53 4.04 6.34 -2.36
C PRO A 53 3.70 6.24 -3.85
N ALA A 54 3.42 7.39 -4.48
CA ALA A 54 3.12 7.43 -5.91
C ALA A 54 4.24 6.87 -6.80
N ALA A 55 5.47 6.85 -6.30
CA ALA A 55 6.61 6.23 -6.99
C ALA A 55 6.47 4.71 -7.15
N TRP A 56 5.58 4.07 -6.39
CA TRP A 56 5.30 2.64 -6.56
C TRP A 56 4.56 2.37 -7.87
N GLY A 57 3.69 3.28 -8.32
CA GLY A 57 2.99 3.18 -9.60
C GLY A 57 2.40 1.79 -9.84
N ASP A 58 2.84 1.13 -10.91
CA ASP A 58 2.47 -0.24 -11.28
C ASP A 58 3.51 -1.31 -10.89
N HIS A 59 4.47 -0.95 -10.02
CA HIS A 59 5.56 -1.85 -9.60
C HIS A 59 5.20 -2.77 -8.42
N TYR A 60 3.97 -2.78 -7.97
CA TYR A 60 3.55 -3.66 -6.87
C TYR A 60 2.33 -4.50 -7.24
N VAL A 61 2.14 -5.57 -6.48
CA VAL A 61 0.91 -6.36 -6.45
C VAL A 61 0.51 -6.59 -5.00
N THR A 62 -0.78 -6.85 -4.78
CA THR A 62 -1.30 -7.17 -3.45
C THR A 62 -1.99 -8.52 -3.46
N GLU A 63 -1.81 -9.27 -2.40
CA GLU A 63 -2.58 -10.48 -2.11
C GLU A 63 -3.36 -10.28 -0.82
N CYS A 64 -4.63 -10.70 -0.80
CA CYS A 64 -5.50 -10.60 0.36
C CYS A 64 -6.13 -11.95 0.65
N GLY A 65 -6.32 -12.24 1.92
CA GLY A 65 -6.96 -13.47 2.34
C GLY A 65 -7.42 -13.43 3.78
N ALA A 66 -8.00 -14.53 4.22
CA ALA A 66 -8.32 -14.79 5.62
C ALA A 66 -7.28 -15.76 6.19
N ASN A 67 -6.91 -15.55 7.45
CA ASN A 67 -6.04 -16.42 8.22
C ASN A 67 -6.51 -16.48 9.67
N ASP A 68 -6.49 -17.65 10.27
CA ASP A 68 -6.69 -17.91 11.71
C ASP A 68 -7.71 -17.00 12.44
N GLY A 69 -8.86 -16.76 11.79
CA GLY A 69 -9.94 -15.90 12.32
C GLY A 69 -9.76 -14.41 12.07
N GLY A 70 -8.68 -14.01 11.41
CA GLY A 70 -8.39 -12.66 10.96
C GLY A 70 -8.34 -12.57 9.43
N TYR A 71 -7.63 -11.58 8.96
CA TYR A 71 -7.32 -11.42 7.53
C TYR A 71 -5.98 -10.73 7.33
N TYR A 72 -5.45 -10.86 6.11
CA TYR A 72 -4.20 -10.22 5.72
C TYR A 72 -4.30 -9.50 4.39
N VAL A 73 -3.37 -8.57 4.18
CA VAL A 73 -3.00 -8.02 2.88
C VAL A 73 -1.48 -7.97 2.78
N GLY A 74 -0.93 -8.71 1.82
CA GLY A 74 0.48 -8.72 1.47
C GLY A 74 0.78 -7.77 0.32
N PHE A 75 1.94 -7.11 0.37
CA PHE A 75 2.47 -6.24 -0.66
C PHE A 75 3.76 -6.82 -1.19
N TYR A 76 3.88 -6.87 -2.52
CA TYR A 76 5.00 -7.52 -3.19
C TYR A 76 5.53 -6.62 -4.30
N GLU A 77 6.85 -6.58 -4.51
CA GLU A 77 7.42 -6.05 -5.74
C GLU A 77 6.99 -6.96 -6.90
N LYS A 78 6.40 -6.33 -7.91
CA LYS A 78 5.64 -7.05 -8.93
C LYS A 78 6.49 -7.98 -9.78
N VAL A 79 7.66 -7.55 -10.23
CA VAL A 79 8.49 -8.34 -11.17
C VAL A 79 9.05 -9.58 -10.48
N ASP A 80 9.54 -9.44 -9.25
CA ASP A 80 10.07 -10.56 -8.49
C ASP A 80 8.95 -11.51 -8.05
N HIS A 81 7.78 -10.99 -7.69
CA HIS A 81 6.59 -11.79 -7.42
C HIS A 81 6.17 -12.61 -8.66
N ASP A 82 5.98 -11.97 -9.82
CA ASP A 82 5.55 -12.62 -11.06
C ASP A 82 6.56 -13.68 -11.55
N ASN A 83 7.85 -13.52 -11.19
CA ASN A 83 8.92 -14.47 -11.51
C ASN A 83 9.09 -15.59 -10.47
N GLY A 84 8.30 -15.61 -9.41
CA GLY A 84 8.35 -16.64 -8.36
C GLY A 84 9.54 -16.51 -7.41
N LEU A 85 10.16 -15.33 -7.32
CA LEU A 85 11.25 -15.02 -6.39
C LEU A 85 10.74 -14.48 -5.03
N GLY A 86 9.42 -14.34 -4.89
CA GLY A 86 8.75 -13.81 -3.71
C GLY A 86 8.39 -12.35 -3.87
N GLY A 87 9.36 -11.44 -3.94
CA GLY A 87 9.11 -10.00 -4.03
C GLY A 87 8.46 -9.40 -2.78
N PHE A 88 8.35 -10.17 -1.68
CA PHE A 88 7.63 -9.81 -0.47
C PHE A 88 8.22 -8.56 0.18
N LEU A 89 7.40 -7.52 0.35
CA LEU A 89 7.78 -6.24 0.95
C LEU A 89 7.34 -6.15 2.41
N PHE A 90 6.09 -6.42 2.66
CA PHE A 90 5.48 -6.55 3.99
C PHE A 90 4.05 -7.08 3.86
N MET A 91 3.51 -7.56 4.96
CA MET A 91 2.10 -7.94 5.11
C MET A 91 1.50 -7.20 6.30
N LEU A 92 0.26 -6.78 6.19
CA LEU A 92 -0.51 -6.26 7.31
C LEU A 92 -1.60 -7.28 7.64
N GLU A 93 -1.63 -7.69 8.90
CA GLU A 93 -2.49 -8.76 9.38
C GLU A 93 -3.31 -8.31 10.57
N VAL A 94 -4.57 -8.69 10.56
CA VAL A 94 -5.50 -8.47 11.68
C VAL A 94 -5.82 -9.81 12.30
N PHE A 95 -5.38 -10.01 13.53
CA PHE A 95 -5.63 -11.22 14.30
C PHE A 95 -6.56 -10.97 15.48
N PRO A 96 -7.41 -11.92 15.87
CA PRO A 96 -8.06 -11.90 17.16
C PRO A 96 -7.02 -11.76 18.30
N THR A 97 -7.42 -11.16 19.42
CA THR A 97 -6.48 -10.92 20.53
C THR A 97 -5.99 -12.15 21.26
N ASP A 98 -6.63 -13.30 21.02
CA ASP A 98 -6.24 -14.62 21.53
C ASP A 98 -5.30 -15.40 20.58
N TYR A 99 -5.01 -14.85 19.41
CA TYR A 99 -4.02 -15.43 18.48
C TYR A 99 -2.60 -15.11 18.94
N ASP A 100 -1.73 -16.11 18.97
CA ASP A 100 -0.31 -15.94 19.30
C ASP A 100 0.53 -15.59 18.05
N TYR A 101 0.66 -14.31 17.79
CA TYR A 101 1.45 -13.78 16.67
C TYR A 101 2.96 -13.77 16.96
N THR A 102 3.41 -14.17 18.15
CA THR A 102 4.85 -14.20 18.49
C THR A 102 5.62 -15.31 17.77
N GLU A 103 4.89 -16.25 17.17
CA GLU A 103 5.44 -17.31 16.33
C GLU A 103 5.78 -16.83 14.90
N LEU A 104 5.35 -15.61 14.50
CA LEU A 104 5.71 -15.03 13.20
C LEU A 104 7.23 -14.76 13.16
N PRO A 105 7.89 -15.03 12.02
CA PRO A 105 9.37 -14.98 11.93
C PRO A 105 9.96 -13.59 12.19
N GLU A 106 9.33 -12.55 11.64
CA GLU A 106 9.73 -11.14 11.81
C GLU A 106 8.47 -10.29 11.81
N TYR A 107 8.10 -9.73 12.95
CA TYR A 107 6.87 -8.98 13.07
C TYR A 107 7.02 -7.68 13.84
N GLN A 108 6.11 -6.75 13.59
CA GLN A 108 5.92 -5.53 14.35
C GLN A 108 4.45 -5.39 14.75
N ALA A 109 4.17 -5.42 16.06
CA ALA A 109 2.83 -5.12 16.55
C ALA A 109 2.56 -3.60 16.44
N ILE A 110 1.50 -3.22 15.72
CA ILE A 110 1.22 -1.82 15.37
C ILE A 110 0.24 -1.19 16.35
N CYS A 111 -0.93 -1.81 16.54
CA CYS A 111 -1.96 -1.34 17.47
C CYS A 111 -3.03 -2.43 17.69
N GLY A 112 -3.86 -2.25 18.71
CA GLY A 112 -5.12 -2.94 18.84
C GLY A 112 -6.23 -2.25 18.05
N LEU A 113 -7.28 -3.01 17.73
CA LEU A 113 -8.48 -2.55 17.07
C LEU A 113 -9.71 -3.09 17.79
N THR A 114 -10.74 -2.27 17.94
CA THR A 114 -12.09 -2.73 18.33
C THR A 114 -13.04 -2.51 17.16
N VAL A 115 -13.71 -3.58 16.72
CA VAL A 115 -14.65 -3.58 15.60
C VAL A 115 -15.91 -4.31 16.03
N ASP A 116 -17.05 -3.63 16.03
CA ASP A 116 -18.34 -4.19 16.45
C ASP A 116 -18.30 -4.90 17.85
N GLY A 117 -17.45 -4.39 18.74
CA GLY A 117 -17.28 -4.93 20.10
C GLY A 117 -16.30 -6.10 20.21
N ALA A 118 -15.75 -6.61 19.12
CA ALA A 118 -14.66 -7.58 19.11
C ALA A 118 -13.29 -6.87 19.06
N ASN A 119 -12.29 -7.48 19.70
CA ASN A 119 -10.95 -6.92 19.77
C ASN A 119 -9.97 -7.73 18.92
N TYR A 120 -9.09 -7.01 18.25
CA TYR A 120 -8.07 -7.54 17.34
C TYR A 120 -6.73 -6.83 17.57
N ASN A 121 -5.66 -7.44 17.08
CA ASN A 121 -4.36 -6.79 16.90
C ASN A 121 -4.06 -6.58 15.42
N LEU A 122 -3.51 -5.43 15.06
CA LEU A 122 -2.93 -5.15 13.75
C LEU A 122 -1.43 -5.36 13.86
N ILE A 123 -0.93 -6.32 13.08
CA ILE A 123 0.46 -6.75 13.06
C ILE A 123 1.02 -6.52 11.65
N ALA A 124 2.27 -6.12 11.54
CA ALA A 124 3.00 -6.20 10.28
C ALA A 124 3.98 -7.36 10.33
N GLU A 125 3.99 -8.18 9.29
CA GLU A 125 5.04 -9.15 9.02
C GLU A 125 6.02 -8.57 8.01
N LEU A 126 7.32 -8.83 8.20
CA LEU A 126 8.41 -8.30 7.38
C LEU A 126 9.24 -9.43 6.78
N PRO A 127 9.92 -9.22 5.64
CA PRO A 127 10.75 -10.24 5.03
C PRO A 127 11.97 -10.57 5.92
N THR A 128 12.27 -11.86 6.05
CA THR A 128 13.41 -12.39 6.80
C THR A 128 14.60 -12.75 5.91
N ASP A 129 14.41 -12.79 4.60
CA ASP A 129 15.40 -13.20 3.61
C ASP A 129 15.36 -12.33 2.35
N VAL A 130 16.25 -12.63 1.40
CA VAL A 130 16.32 -11.91 0.12
C VAL A 130 15.21 -12.42 -0.80
N GLN A 131 14.29 -11.53 -1.14
CA GLN A 131 13.08 -11.81 -1.93
C GLN A 131 13.12 -11.21 -3.35
N PHE A 132 14.30 -10.87 -3.87
CA PHE A 132 14.45 -10.15 -5.14
C PHE A 132 15.63 -10.65 -5.97
N ALA A 133 15.52 -10.47 -7.31
CA ALA A 133 16.64 -10.63 -8.22
C ALA A 133 17.61 -9.44 -8.14
N ASN A 134 18.88 -9.65 -8.46
CA ASN A 134 19.90 -8.60 -8.37
C ASN A 134 19.57 -7.38 -9.26
N GLU A 135 18.97 -7.59 -10.42
CA GLU A 135 18.55 -6.52 -11.34
C GLU A 135 17.43 -5.63 -10.79
N ASN A 136 16.62 -6.12 -9.86
CA ASN A 136 15.52 -5.39 -9.23
C ASN A 136 15.88 -4.85 -7.84
N ALA A 137 17.08 -5.10 -7.37
CA ALA A 137 17.50 -4.85 -5.98
C ALA A 137 17.29 -3.38 -5.53
N ASP A 138 17.54 -2.41 -6.42
CA ASP A 138 17.44 -0.99 -6.08
C ASP A 138 15.97 -0.57 -5.93
N LEU A 139 15.09 -1.05 -6.81
CA LEU A 139 13.65 -0.80 -6.72
C LEU A 139 13.08 -1.45 -5.45
N TYR A 140 13.35 -2.74 -5.24
CA TYR A 140 12.88 -3.48 -4.06
C TYR A 140 13.30 -2.78 -2.75
N ARG A 141 14.57 -2.39 -2.62
CA ARG A 141 15.07 -1.70 -1.42
C ARG A 141 14.44 -0.33 -1.22
N SER A 142 14.19 0.40 -2.32
CA SER A 142 13.46 1.68 -2.27
C SER A 142 12.05 1.48 -1.71
N MET A 143 11.31 0.50 -2.25
CA MET A 143 9.95 0.19 -1.82
C MET A 143 9.91 -0.32 -0.37
N SER A 144 10.79 -1.22 0.02
CA SER A 144 10.90 -1.70 1.41
C SER A 144 11.23 -0.56 2.38
N GLY A 145 12.04 0.41 1.97
CA GLY A 145 12.40 1.58 2.77
C GLY A 145 11.22 2.50 3.07
N ASP A 146 10.15 2.45 2.30
CA ASP A 146 8.95 3.27 2.48
C ASP A 146 8.02 2.77 3.59
N PHE A 147 8.23 1.55 4.12
CA PHE A 147 7.35 0.90 5.09
C PHE A 147 6.97 1.81 6.28
N SER A 148 7.96 2.46 6.90
CA SER A 148 7.70 3.34 8.04
C SER A 148 6.87 4.59 7.67
N THR A 149 6.98 5.07 6.44
CA THR A 149 6.20 6.19 5.91
C THR A 149 4.77 5.75 5.62
N ILE A 150 4.60 4.56 5.05
CA ILE A 150 3.31 3.93 4.80
C ILE A 150 2.55 3.74 6.12
N LEU A 151 3.19 3.19 7.16
CA LEU A 151 2.55 3.02 8.47
C LEU A 151 2.11 4.34 9.11
N LYS A 152 2.82 5.44 8.89
CA LYS A 152 2.41 6.77 9.39
C LYS A 152 1.15 7.31 8.72
N SER A 153 0.82 6.82 7.53
CA SER A 153 -0.39 7.20 6.80
C SER A 153 -1.64 6.42 7.25
N LEU A 154 -1.48 5.43 8.14
CA LEU A 154 -2.54 4.54 8.59
C LEU A 154 -3.72 5.31 9.16
N THR A 155 -4.90 5.07 8.60
CA THR A 155 -6.19 5.59 9.05
C THR A 155 -7.18 4.45 9.25
N PHE A 156 -8.23 4.68 10.04
CA PHE A 156 -9.19 3.63 10.38
C PHE A 156 -10.57 3.93 9.82
N SER A 157 -11.24 2.89 9.38
CA SER A 157 -12.59 2.95 8.84
C SER A 157 -13.59 3.37 9.94
N LYS A 158 -14.73 3.92 9.50
CA LYS A 158 -15.80 4.28 10.43
C LYS A 158 -16.28 3.04 11.20
N GLY A 159 -16.34 3.15 12.53
CA GLY A 159 -16.74 2.04 13.41
C GLY A 159 -15.56 1.21 13.92
N VAL A 160 -14.35 1.50 13.46
CA VAL A 160 -13.12 0.92 14.00
C VAL A 160 -12.52 1.88 15.01
N THR A 161 -12.20 1.40 16.20
CA THR A 161 -11.51 2.16 17.24
C THR A 161 -10.11 1.60 17.43
N ARG A 162 -9.10 2.47 17.33
CA ARG A 162 -7.73 2.10 17.67
C ARG A 162 -7.59 1.98 19.18
N THR A 163 -6.89 0.94 19.64
CA THR A 163 -6.55 0.68 21.04
C THR A 163 -5.05 0.34 21.14
N ASP A 164 -4.59 0.10 22.35
CA ASP A 164 -3.26 -0.49 22.55
C ASP A 164 -3.26 -1.95 22.11
N VAL A 165 -2.09 -2.45 21.73
CA VAL A 165 -1.88 -3.86 21.42
C VAL A 165 -2.20 -4.70 22.64
N THR A 166 -2.98 -5.76 22.47
CA THR A 166 -3.17 -6.78 23.49
C THR A 166 -2.08 -7.84 23.34
N ALA A 167 -1.29 -8.05 24.37
CA ALA A 167 -0.28 -9.12 24.36
C ALA A 167 -0.98 -10.48 24.15
N PRO A 168 -0.45 -11.37 23.30
CA PRO A 168 -1.04 -12.68 23.09
C PRO A 168 -0.99 -13.49 24.39
N VAL A 169 -2.01 -14.30 24.61
CA VAL A 169 -2.03 -15.24 25.72
C VAL A 169 -1.24 -16.47 25.28
N PRO A 170 -0.11 -16.80 25.93
CA PRO A 170 0.63 -17.99 25.59
C PRO A 170 -0.28 -19.21 25.62
N GLN A 171 -0.32 -19.97 24.54
CA GLN A 171 -1.06 -21.24 24.52
C GLN A 171 -0.37 -22.20 25.52
N PRO A 172 -1.12 -22.95 26.34
CA PRO A 172 -0.51 -23.97 27.18
C PRO A 172 0.17 -25.00 26.28
N GLU A 173 1.47 -25.28 26.56
CA GLU A 173 2.17 -26.35 25.86
C GLU A 173 1.35 -27.63 25.98
N THR A 174 0.87 -28.14 24.85
CA THR A 174 0.25 -29.46 24.81
C THR A 174 1.36 -30.49 24.88
N ASP A 175 1.64 -30.98 26.09
CA ASP A 175 2.52 -32.14 26.30
C ASP A 175 1.98 -33.33 25.47
N THR A 176 2.67 -33.66 24.38
CA THR A 176 2.45 -34.88 23.56
C THR A 176 3.35 -36.01 24.00
#